data_2a93e67ceaf316337ab34a0fda6e5773
#
_entry.id   2a93e67ceaf316337ab34a0fda6e5773
#
_cell.length_a   1.000
_cell.length_b   1.000
_cell.length_c   1.000
_cell.angle_alpha   90.00
_cell.angle_beta   90.00
_cell.angle_gamma   90.00
#
_symmetry.space_group_name_H-M   'P 1'
#
loop_
_entity.id
_entity.type
_entity.pdbx_description
1 polymer ?
#
loop_
_entity_poly.entity_id
_entity_poly.type
_entity_poly.pdbx_seq_one_letter_code
_entity_poly.pdbx_strand_id
1 'polypeptide(L)'
;MCIRDRYDTDRAFQHLEKRYFLPGDLGFPVWRNLNATMGMLICNDRRWPEAYRVLGLQGVEMVTLGFNTPSVNSQMSNEGPEDRLFHHRLSCQSGAYQNASWVVAVAKAGVEDGHPLIGGSLIIDPNGKIVAETTTEEDEMIVHACDMDACTFGKTTIFDFKRHRRIEHYGRITEQTGAEPPAN
;
A
#
# COMPACT_ATOMS: atom_id res chain seq x y z
N MET A 1 4.25 -7.18 -11.03
CA MET A 1 3.09 -6.57 -10.37
C MET A 1 2.26 -7.69 -9.80
N CYS A 2 2.08 -7.74 -8.50
CA CYS A 2 1.35 -8.79 -7.82
C CYS A 2 -0.07 -8.31 -7.58
N ILE A 3 -1.01 -8.69 -8.41
CA ILE A 3 -2.42 -8.48 -8.11
C ILE A 3 -2.79 -9.60 -7.15
N ARG A 4 -2.82 -9.29 -5.87
CA ARG A 4 -3.41 -10.17 -4.86
C ARG A 4 -4.78 -9.68 -4.54
N ASP A 5 -5.71 -10.28 -5.20
CA ASP A 5 -7.07 -10.02 -4.87
C ASP A 5 -7.59 -10.97 -3.81
N ARG A 6 -8.44 -10.46 -2.94
CA ARG A 6 -8.87 -11.15 -1.76
C ARG A 6 -10.34 -11.35 -1.62
N TYR A 7 -11.11 -10.68 -2.42
CA TYR A 7 -12.55 -10.71 -2.25
C TYR A 7 -13.23 -11.56 -3.32
N ASP A 8 -13.00 -12.88 -3.28
CA ASP A 8 -13.75 -13.82 -4.10
C ASP A 8 -15.26 -13.80 -3.81
N THR A 9 -15.64 -13.16 -2.73
CA THR A 9 -16.99 -13.24 -2.17
C THR A 9 -17.77 -11.94 -2.25
N ASP A 10 -17.19 -10.86 -2.75
CA ASP A 10 -17.92 -9.60 -2.87
C ASP A 10 -18.82 -9.58 -4.12
N ARG A 11 -19.78 -10.50 -4.12
CA ARG A 11 -20.78 -10.60 -5.18
C ARG A 11 -21.71 -9.38 -5.23
N ALA A 12 -21.83 -8.66 -4.12
CA ALA A 12 -22.75 -7.53 -4.01
C ALA A 12 -22.30 -6.36 -4.90
N PHE A 13 -20.98 -6.15 -5.04
CA PHE A 13 -20.41 -5.05 -5.83
C PHE A 13 -19.63 -5.54 -7.07
N GLN A 14 -19.69 -6.82 -7.37
CA GLN A 14 -19.01 -7.44 -8.54
C GLN A 14 -17.50 -7.21 -8.60
N HIS A 15 -16.86 -6.92 -7.48
CA HIS A 15 -15.40 -6.81 -7.38
C HIS A 15 -14.77 -8.21 -7.32
N LEU A 16 -14.78 -8.85 -8.49
CA LEU A 16 -14.35 -10.25 -8.65
C LEU A 16 -13.04 -10.31 -9.45
N GLU A 17 -12.01 -9.59 -9.03
CA GLU A 17 -10.75 -9.52 -9.76
C GLU A 17 -10.14 -10.90 -9.98
N LYS A 18 -10.21 -11.80 -9.01
CA LYS A 18 -9.75 -13.19 -9.16
C LYS A 18 -10.49 -13.99 -10.22
N ARG A 19 -11.67 -13.55 -10.62
CA ARG A 19 -12.41 -14.15 -11.74
C ARG A 19 -11.76 -13.84 -13.08
N TYR A 20 -11.10 -12.69 -13.18
CA TYR A 20 -10.55 -12.16 -14.42
C TYR A 20 -9.03 -12.19 -14.45
N PHE A 21 -8.36 -12.18 -13.30
CA PHE A 21 -6.91 -12.05 -13.19
C PHE A 21 -6.33 -13.13 -12.30
N LEU A 22 -5.21 -13.69 -12.72
CA LEU A 22 -4.36 -14.51 -11.87
C LEU A 22 -3.43 -13.62 -11.04
N PRO A 23 -3.06 -14.04 -9.82
CA PRO A 23 -2.00 -13.36 -9.07
C PRO A 23 -0.73 -13.27 -9.92
N GLY A 24 -0.07 -12.10 -9.86
CA GLY A 24 1.22 -11.93 -10.53
C GLY A 24 2.31 -12.81 -9.90
N ASP A 25 3.24 -13.26 -10.70
CA ASP A 25 4.34 -14.17 -10.33
C ASP A 25 5.72 -13.49 -10.25
N LEU A 26 5.79 -12.19 -10.56
CA LEU A 26 7.04 -11.41 -10.57
C LEU A 26 7.49 -10.95 -9.18
N GLY A 27 6.71 -11.19 -8.14
CA GLY A 27 6.97 -10.70 -6.79
C GLY A 27 6.85 -9.16 -6.70
N PHE A 28 7.70 -8.55 -5.87
CA PHE A 28 7.76 -7.11 -5.66
C PHE A 28 9.14 -6.57 -6.04
N PRO A 29 9.46 -6.43 -7.35
CA PRO A 29 10.74 -5.91 -7.79
C PRO A 29 10.82 -4.39 -7.64
N VAL A 30 12.05 -3.86 -7.64
CA VAL A 30 12.35 -2.43 -7.74
C VAL A 30 13.13 -2.14 -9.01
N TRP A 31 13.05 -0.90 -9.49
CA TRP A 31 13.74 -0.45 -10.70
C TRP A 31 14.41 0.90 -10.44
N ARG A 32 15.53 1.14 -11.11
CA ARG A 32 16.12 2.48 -11.21
C ARG A 32 15.40 3.27 -12.30
N ASN A 33 14.74 4.37 -11.91
CA ASN A 33 14.07 5.30 -12.81
C ASN A 33 14.08 6.70 -12.21
N LEU A 34 14.19 7.75 -13.04
CA LEU A 34 14.19 9.16 -12.61
C LEU A 34 15.19 9.44 -11.47
N ASN A 35 16.36 8.81 -11.51
CA ASN A 35 17.39 8.86 -10.48
C ASN A 35 16.97 8.34 -9.09
N ALA A 36 15.87 7.60 -9.00
CA ALA A 36 15.37 6.98 -7.79
C ALA A 36 15.24 5.46 -7.94
N THR A 37 15.28 4.75 -6.81
CA THR A 37 14.89 3.34 -6.73
C THR A 37 13.38 3.28 -6.49
N MET A 38 12.64 2.86 -7.49
CA MET A 38 11.17 2.86 -7.48
C MET A 38 10.60 1.45 -7.34
N GLY A 39 9.51 1.32 -6.63
CA GLY A 39 8.69 0.12 -6.54
C GLY A 39 7.22 0.43 -6.85
N MET A 40 6.46 -0.60 -7.17
CA MET A 40 5.04 -0.44 -7.51
C MET A 40 4.19 -1.45 -6.76
N LEU A 41 3.07 -0.97 -6.24
CA LEU A 41 2.02 -1.78 -5.62
C LEU A 41 0.68 -1.52 -6.32
N ILE A 42 -0.26 -2.41 -6.15
CA ILE A 42 -1.62 -2.24 -6.67
C ILE A 42 -2.65 -2.49 -5.57
N CYS A 43 -3.58 -1.54 -5.46
CA CYS A 43 -4.81 -1.66 -4.69
C CYS A 43 -4.57 -2.24 -3.29
N ASN A 44 -4.95 -3.47 -3.11
CA ASN A 44 -4.91 -4.16 -1.85
C ASN A 44 -3.49 -4.53 -1.36
N ASP A 45 -2.47 -4.56 -2.23
CA ASP A 45 -1.07 -4.79 -1.83
C ASP A 45 -0.63 -3.81 -0.74
N ARG A 46 -1.17 -2.57 -0.75
CA ARG A 46 -0.85 -1.54 0.24
C ARG A 46 -1.22 -1.87 1.68
N ARG A 47 -2.13 -2.84 1.89
CA ARG A 47 -2.59 -3.24 3.23
C ARG A 47 -1.69 -4.26 3.89
N TRP A 48 -0.72 -4.80 3.13
CA TRP A 48 0.20 -5.82 3.63
C TRP A 48 1.57 -5.23 3.91
N PRO A 49 2.02 -5.22 5.16
CA PRO A 49 3.33 -4.69 5.53
C PRO A 49 4.47 -5.45 4.84
N GLU A 50 4.27 -6.73 4.50
CA GLU A 50 5.24 -7.55 3.79
C GLU A 50 5.56 -6.99 2.40
N ALA A 51 4.56 -6.50 1.66
CA ALA A 51 4.76 -5.92 0.34
C ALA A 51 5.73 -4.73 0.40
N TYR A 52 5.46 -3.79 1.31
CA TYR A 52 6.37 -2.66 1.56
C TYR A 52 7.74 -3.10 2.05
N ARG A 53 7.78 -4.11 2.95
CA ARG A 53 9.04 -4.59 3.49
C ARG A 53 9.92 -5.25 2.43
N VAL A 54 9.36 -6.01 1.51
CA VAL A 54 10.11 -6.61 0.40
C VAL A 54 10.70 -5.52 -0.51
N LEU A 55 9.94 -4.46 -0.82
CA LEU A 55 10.44 -3.29 -1.54
C LEU A 55 11.52 -2.55 -0.74
N GLY A 56 11.30 -2.35 0.57
CA GLY A 56 12.22 -1.68 1.48
C GLY A 56 13.58 -2.38 1.57
N LEU A 57 13.59 -3.72 1.60
CA LEU A 57 14.81 -4.53 1.63
C LEU A 57 15.63 -4.44 0.34
N GLN A 58 15.02 -4.03 -0.76
CA GLN A 58 15.68 -3.76 -2.03
C GLN A 58 16.09 -2.28 -2.17
N GLY A 59 15.91 -1.48 -1.10
CA GLY A 59 16.35 -0.09 -1.07
C GLY A 59 15.39 0.89 -1.75
N VAL A 60 14.10 0.57 -1.87
CA VAL A 60 13.13 1.47 -2.49
C VAL A 60 13.15 2.86 -1.88
N GLU A 61 13.13 3.89 -2.71
CA GLU A 61 13.07 5.30 -2.31
C GLU A 61 11.67 5.89 -2.56
N MET A 62 10.99 5.39 -3.60
CA MET A 62 9.61 5.79 -3.91
C MET A 62 8.76 4.57 -4.26
N VAL A 63 7.62 4.43 -3.59
CA VAL A 63 6.58 3.45 -3.91
C VAL A 63 5.42 4.17 -4.57
N THR A 64 5.07 3.76 -5.78
CA THR A 64 3.87 4.22 -6.47
C THR A 64 2.78 3.17 -6.38
N LEU A 65 1.54 3.58 -6.22
CA LEU A 65 0.41 2.64 -6.21
C LEU A 65 -0.86 3.25 -6.79
N GLY A 66 -1.64 2.42 -7.47
CA GLY A 66 -2.97 2.76 -7.99
C GLY A 66 -4.05 1.91 -7.34
N PHE A 67 -5.23 2.50 -7.11
CA PHE A 67 -6.35 1.78 -6.51
C PHE A 67 -7.71 2.39 -6.83
N ASN A 68 -8.76 1.58 -6.72
CA ASN A 68 -10.16 1.96 -6.87
C ASN A 68 -10.98 1.34 -5.72
N THR A 69 -10.85 1.85 -4.52
CA THR A 69 -11.53 1.27 -3.36
C THR A 69 -12.96 1.79 -3.26
N PRO A 70 -13.98 0.92 -3.21
CA PRO A 70 -15.36 1.33 -2.97
C PRO A 70 -15.52 2.00 -1.60
N SER A 71 -16.44 2.95 -1.49
CA SER A 71 -16.74 3.64 -0.23
C SER A 71 -17.50 2.75 0.78
N VAL A 72 -18.12 1.67 0.30
CA VAL A 72 -18.87 0.71 1.12
C VAL A 72 -18.18 -0.65 1.07
N ASN A 73 -18.10 -1.31 2.22
CA ASN A 73 -17.60 -2.68 2.32
C ASN A 73 -18.77 -3.64 2.55
N SER A 74 -19.05 -4.50 1.58
CA SER A 74 -20.14 -5.46 1.67
C SER A 74 -19.97 -6.53 2.76
N GLN A 75 -18.73 -6.73 3.22
CA GLN A 75 -18.39 -7.72 4.27
C GLN A 75 -18.39 -7.11 5.68
N MET A 76 -18.35 -5.78 5.78
CA MET A 76 -18.36 -5.05 7.05
C MET A 76 -19.39 -3.93 6.96
N SER A 77 -20.64 -4.24 7.24
CA SER A 77 -21.77 -3.32 7.10
C SER A 77 -21.68 -2.05 7.96
N ASN A 78 -20.84 -2.05 8.97
CA ASN A 78 -20.56 -0.91 9.85
C ASN A 78 -19.32 -0.10 9.46
N GLU A 79 -18.57 -0.49 8.42
CA GLU A 79 -17.42 0.26 7.90
C GLU A 79 -17.89 1.30 6.88
N GLY A 80 -17.88 2.57 7.28
CA GLY A 80 -18.24 3.69 6.41
C GLY A 80 -17.08 4.19 5.53
N PRO A 81 -17.36 5.16 4.64
CA PRO A 81 -16.33 5.76 3.77
C PRO A 81 -15.14 6.35 4.53
N GLU A 82 -15.42 6.99 5.67
CA GLU A 82 -14.40 7.60 6.53
C GLU A 82 -13.46 6.56 7.14
N ASP A 83 -13.99 5.43 7.61
CA ASP A 83 -13.16 4.32 8.12
C ASP A 83 -12.27 3.74 7.03
N ARG A 84 -12.81 3.58 5.82
CA ARG A 84 -12.05 3.09 4.67
C ARG A 84 -10.94 4.04 4.25
N LEU A 85 -11.21 5.34 4.28
CA LEU A 85 -10.21 6.37 4.02
C LEU A 85 -9.15 6.40 5.14
N PHE A 86 -9.56 6.26 6.39
CA PHE A 86 -8.65 6.12 7.53
C PHE A 86 -7.72 4.90 7.37
N HIS A 87 -8.26 3.73 7.06
CA HIS A 87 -7.46 2.51 6.84
C HIS A 87 -6.50 2.66 5.65
N HIS A 88 -6.93 3.37 4.60
CA HIS A 88 -6.06 3.68 3.47
C HIS A 88 -4.87 4.54 3.90
N ARG A 89 -5.14 5.66 4.57
CA ARG A 89 -4.09 6.56 5.08
C ARG A 89 -3.14 5.83 6.02
N LEU A 90 -3.68 5.11 7.01
CA LEU A 90 -2.91 4.34 7.99
C LEU A 90 -1.94 3.37 7.32
N SER A 91 -2.42 2.58 6.36
CA SER A 91 -1.61 1.58 5.65
C SER A 91 -0.47 2.23 4.85
N CYS A 92 -0.78 3.30 4.11
CA CYS A 92 0.21 4.00 3.29
C CYS A 92 1.24 4.75 4.14
N GLN A 93 0.80 5.43 5.21
CA GLN A 93 1.68 6.13 6.14
C GLN A 93 2.61 5.16 6.88
N SER A 94 2.09 4.03 7.34
CA SER A 94 2.89 2.96 7.96
C SER A 94 3.92 2.41 6.98
N GLY A 95 3.50 2.15 5.73
CA GLY A 95 4.39 1.66 4.67
C GLY A 95 5.53 2.63 4.36
N ALA A 96 5.23 3.93 4.24
CA ALA A 96 6.20 4.99 4.03
C ALA A 96 7.20 5.07 5.19
N TYR A 97 6.70 5.24 6.41
CA TYR A 97 7.52 5.44 7.61
C TYR A 97 8.42 4.25 7.89
N GLN A 98 7.88 3.04 7.97
CA GLN A 98 8.63 1.83 8.36
C GLN A 98 9.69 1.40 7.34
N ASN A 99 9.68 1.96 6.14
CA ASN A 99 10.66 1.68 5.08
C ASN A 99 11.44 2.93 4.66
N ALA A 100 11.21 4.06 5.34
CA ALA A 100 11.81 5.36 5.04
C ALA A 100 11.79 5.65 3.54
N SER A 101 10.60 5.64 2.95
CA SER A 101 10.38 5.82 1.52
C SER A 101 9.20 6.76 1.26
N TRP A 102 9.23 7.47 0.13
CA TRP A 102 8.08 8.18 -0.39
C TRP A 102 6.99 7.20 -0.82
N VAL A 103 5.73 7.57 -0.62
CA VAL A 103 4.58 6.85 -1.16
C VAL A 103 3.71 7.81 -1.96
N VAL A 104 3.46 7.47 -3.21
CA VAL A 104 2.55 8.20 -4.11
C VAL A 104 1.39 7.26 -4.43
N ALA A 105 0.23 7.53 -3.86
CA ALA A 105 -0.97 6.74 -4.05
C ALA A 105 -1.97 7.50 -4.92
N VAL A 106 -2.37 6.88 -6.02
CA VAL A 106 -3.31 7.44 -7.00
C VAL A 106 -4.62 6.67 -6.94
N ALA A 107 -5.68 7.36 -6.56
CA ALA A 107 -7.01 6.81 -6.41
C ALA A 107 -7.89 7.12 -7.62
N LYS A 108 -8.73 6.18 -8.01
CA LYS A 108 -9.94 6.52 -8.74
C LYS A 108 -10.95 7.12 -7.77
N ALA A 109 -11.57 8.24 -8.14
CA ALA A 109 -12.58 8.93 -7.37
C ALA A 109 -13.95 8.89 -8.08
N GLY A 110 -14.98 9.46 -7.44
CA GLY A 110 -16.32 9.55 -8.01
C GLY A 110 -17.13 8.26 -7.93
N VAL A 111 -18.00 8.06 -8.90
CA VAL A 111 -18.92 6.91 -8.97
C VAL A 111 -18.62 6.08 -10.21
N GLU A 112 -18.44 4.78 -10.05
CA GLU A 112 -18.26 3.81 -11.13
C GLU A 112 -19.38 2.76 -11.09
N ASP A 113 -20.13 2.64 -12.17
CA ASP A 113 -21.27 1.69 -12.30
C ASP A 113 -22.26 1.77 -11.11
N GLY A 114 -22.50 2.97 -10.58
CA GLY A 114 -23.39 3.19 -9.45
C GLY A 114 -22.74 2.97 -8.07
N HIS A 115 -21.44 2.65 -8.02
CA HIS A 115 -20.70 2.42 -6.79
C HIS A 115 -19.78 3.61 -6.50
N PRO A 116 -19.96 4.34 -5.39
CA PRO A 116 -19.06 5.41 -5.01
C PRO A 116 -17.72 4.86 -4.53
N LEU A 117 -16.66 5.60 -4.86
CA LEU A 117 -15.27 5.28 -4.52
C LEU A 117 -14.75 6.26 -3.46
N ILE A 118 -13.78 5.83 -2.63
CA ILE A 118 -13.26 6.68 -1.55
C ILE A 118 -12.36 7.81 -2.03
N GLY A 119 -11.89 7.79 -3.28
CA GLY A 119 -10.87 8.74 -3.71
C GLY A 119 -9.61 8.67 -2.84
N GLY A 120 -9.10 9.83 -2.41
CA GLY A 120 -8.00 9.92 -1.46
C GLY A 120 -6.63 9.65 -2.07
N SER A 121 -6.35 10.23 -3.25
CA SER A 121 -4.97 10.28 -3.75
C SER A 121 -4.11 11.08 -2.80
N LEU A 122 -2.88 10.62 -2.54
CA LEU A 122 -2.00 11.26 -1.56
C LEU A 122 -0.52 11.03 -1.88
N ILE A 123 0.31 11.96 -1.37
CA ILE A 123 1.76 11.84 -1.34
C ILE A 123 2.20 11.88 0.12
N ILE A 124 3.02 10.90 0.50
CA ILE A 124 3.52 10.72 1.86
C ILE A 124 5.04 10.78 1.85
N ASP A 125 5.62 11.52 2.79
CA ASP A 125 7.06 11.62 2.96
C ASP A 125 7.66 10.39 3.68
N PRO A 126 9.01 10.24 3.72
CA PRO A 126 9.66 9.13 4.41
C PRO A 126 9.46 9.08 5.93
N ASN A 127 8.90 10.13 6.54
CA ASN A 127 8.51 10.16 7.95
C ASN A 127 7.04 9.77 8.18
N GLY A 128 6.33 9.38 7.13
CA GLY A 128 4.92 8.98 7.20
C GLY A 128 3.93 10.14 7.24
N LYS A 129 4.37 11.37 6.94
CA LYS A 129 3.46 12.53 6.89
C LYS A 129 2.84 12.67 5.51
N ILE A 130 1.54 12.86 5.45
CA ILE A 130 0.85 13.25 4.23
C ILE A 130 1.25 14.69 3.91
N VAL A 131 1.90 14.90 2.76
CA VAL A 131 2.40 16.21 2.29
C VAL A 131 1.55 16.80 1.18
N ALA A 132 0.74 15.98 0.52
CA ALA A 132 -0.32 16.41 -0.40
C ALA A 132 -1.42 15.34 -0.42
N GLU A 133 -2.67 15.78 -0.52
CA GLU A 133 -3.85 14.91 -0.57
C GLU A 133 -4.94 15.58 -1.39
N THR A 134 -5.70 14.79 -2.18
CA THR A 134 -6.90 15.28 -2.86
C THR A 134 -8.00 15.57 -1.85
N THR A 135 -8.79 16.59 -2.13
CA THR A 135 -9.86 17.09 -1.24
C THR A 135 -11.26 16.93 -1.82
N THR A 136 -11.33 16.53 -3.09
CA THR A 136 -12.59 16.35 -3.82
C THR A 136 -12.77 14.92 -4.31
N GLU A 137 -13.99 14.59 -4.72
CA GLU A 137 -14.34 13.33 -5.41
C GLU A 137 -14.34 13.50 -6.94
N GLU A 138 -13.90 14.66 -7.44
CA GLU A 138 -13.76 14.99 -8.85
C GLU A 138 -12.32 14.76 -9.30
N ASP A 139 -12.06 14.99 -10.60
CA ASP A 139 -10.71 14.96 -11.15
C ASP A 139 -9.86 16.06 -10.51
N GLU A 140 -8.81 15.67 -9.81
CA GLU A 140 -7.93 16.57 -9.09
C GLU A 140 -6.48 16.16 -9.26
N MET A 141 -5.58 17.13 -9.36
CA MET A 141 -4.14 16.93 -9.45
C MET A 141 -3.44 17.50 -8.22
N ILE A 142 -2.64 16.67 -7.56
CA ILE A 142 -1.76 17.09 -6.47
C ILE A 142 -0.31 16.99 -6.90
N VAL A 143 0.52 17.92 -6.43
CA VAL A 143 1.95 17.99 -6.77
C VAL A 143 2.78 18.25 -5.53
N HIS A 144 3.90 17.54 -5.39
CA HIS A 144 4.89 17.76 -4.34
C HIS A 144 6.30 17.47 -4.86
N ALA A 145 7.28 18.25 -4.43
CA ALA A 145 8.69 17.99 -4.74
C ALA A 145 9.23 16.94 -3.76
N CYS A 146 9.47 15.74 -4.24
CA CYS A 146 9.97 14.61 -3.44
C CYS A 146 11.51 14.59 -3.48
N ASP A 147 12.13 14.99 -2.38
CA ASP A 147 13.59 14.86 -2.20
C ASP A 147 13.93 13.42 -1.79
N MET A 148 14.64 12.69 -2.66
CA MET A 148 15.03 11.30 -2.41
C MET A 148 16.05 11.17 -1.28
N ASP A 149 16.87 12.20 -1.02
CA ASP A 149 17.84 12.22 0.08
C ASP A 149 17.16 12.18 1.46
N ALA A 150 15.90 12.63 1.55
CA ALA A 150 15.10 12.52 2.76
C ALA A 150 14.90 11.06 3.25
N CYS A 151 15.04 10.08 2.36
CA CYS A 151 14.99 8.66 2.71
C CYS A 151 16.21 8.21 3.53
N THR A 152 17.36 8.88 3.38
CA THR A 152 18.65 8.41 3.88
C THR A 152 18.67 8.34 5.40
N PHE A 153 18.19 9.37 6.09
CA PHE A 153 18.21 9.40 7.55
C PHE A 153 17.48 8.22 8.18
N GLY A 154 16.25 7.97 7.73
CA GLY A 154 15.47 6.84 8.25
C GLY A 154 16.12 5.49 7.97
N LYS A 155 16.68 5.28 6.77
CA LYS A 155 17.32 4.03 6.34
C LYS A 155 18.64 3.75 7.05
N THR A 156 19.36 4.78 7.49
CA THR A 156 20.68 4.63 8.14
C THR A 156 20.62 4.71 9.65
N THR A 157 19.46 5.02 10.23
CA THR A 157 19.27 5.17 11.68
C THR A 157 18.17 4.26 12.21
N ILE A 158 16.91 4.73 12.22
CA ILE A 158 15.77 4.03 12.84
C ILE A 158 15.48 2.70 12.13
N PHE A 159 15.55 2.70 10.80
CA PHE A 159 15.27 1.55 9.94
C PHE A 159 16.51 1.02 9.23
N ASP A 160 17.66 1.04 9.91
CA ASP A 160 18.84 0.30 9.45
C ASP A 160 18.55 -1.21 9.56
N PHE A 161 18.01 -1.76 8.49
CA PHE A 161 17.58 -3.15 8.46
C PHE A 161 18.72 -4.13 8.72
N LYS A 162 19.90 -3.84 8.22
CA LYS A 162 21.09 -4.69 8.44
C LYS A 162 21.47 -4.76 9.91
N ARG A 163 21.32 -3.66 10.63
CA ARG A 163 21.68 -3.55 12.05
C ARG A 163 20.61 -4.07 12.99
N HIS A 164 19.34 -3.86 12.66
CA HIS A 164 18.23 -4.03 13.62
C HIS A 164 17.34 -5.23 13.36
N ARG A 165 17.31 -5.77 12.14
CA ARG A 165 16.43 -6.93 11.86
C ARG A 165 17.00 -8.22 12.43
N ARG A 166 16.13 -9.00 13.03
CA ARG A 166 16.40 -10.31 13.62
C ARG A 166 15.70 -11.39 12.78
N ILE A 167 16.27 -11.65 11.60
CA ILE A 167 15.63 -12.52 10.57
C ILE A 167 15.39 -13.94 11.08
N GLU A 168 16.19 -14.40 12.05
CA GLU A 168 16.05 -15.70 12.69
C GLU A 168 14.73 -15.87 13.45
N HIS A 169 13.99 -14.78 13.71
CA HIS A 169 12.68 -14.79 14.38
C HIS A 169 11.49 -14.58 13.44
N TYR A 170 11.72 -14.39 12.13
CA TYR A 170 10.68 -14.06 11.16
C TYR A 170 10.23 -15.22 10.28
N GLY A 171 10.66 -16.47 10.58
CA GLY A 171 10.33 -17.66 9.79
C GLY A 171 8.83 -17.82 9.56
N ARG A 172 7.99 -17.56 10.55
CA ARG A 172 6.54 -17.66 10.43
C ARG A 172 5.93 -16.79 9.32
N ILE A 173 6.57 -15.67 8.97
CA ILE A 173 6.09 -14.78 7.90
C ILE A 173 6.19 -15.45 6.53
N THR A 174 7.14 -16.37 6.34
CA THR A 174 7.40 -17.05 5.06
C THR A 174 6.94 -18.50 5.03
N GLU A 175 6.78 -19.13 6.17
CA GLU A 175 6.47 -20.55 6.32
C GLU A 175 4.99 -20.83 6.62
N GLN A 176 4.27 -19.83 7.15
CA GLN A 176 2.90 -19.99 7.62
C GLN A 176 1.95 -19.07 6.85
N THR A 177 0.84 -19.60 6.37
CA THR A 177 -0.17 -18.83 5.61
C THR A 177 -1.35 -18.34 6.44
N GLY A 178 -1.70 -19.05 7.51
CA GLY A 178 -2.82 -18.72 8.37
C GLY A 178 -2.40 -18.55 9.84
N ALA A 179 -3.29 -18.03 10.67
CA ALA A 179 -3.06 -17.96 12.10
C ALA A 179 -3.22 -19.34 12.75
N GLU A 180 -2.22 -19.76 13.50
CA GLU A 180 -2.21 -21.01 14.26
C GLU A 180 -2.06 -20.67 15.76
N PRO A 181 -3.16 -20.58 16.53
CA PRO A 181 -3.09 -20.32 17.96
C PRO A 181 -2.41 -21.47 18.70
N PRO A 182 -1.78 -21.20 19.86
CA PRO A 182 -1.22 -22.28 20.68
C PRO A 182 -2.31 -23.25 21.11
N ALA A 183 -1.94 -24.52 21.29
CA ALA A 183 -2.84 -25.50 21.88
C ALA A 183 -3.18 -25.12 23.33
N ASN A 184 -4.43 -25.33 23.73
CA ASN A 184 -4.89 -25.13 25.11
C ASN A 184 -4.26 -26.18 26.06
#